data_02897824726d8d2c7126df9a7e6c5fe2
#
_entry.id   02897824726d8d2c7126df9a7e6c5fe2
#
_cell.length_a   1.000
_cell.length_b   1.000
_cell.length_c   1.000
_cell.angle_alpha   90.00
_cell.angle_beta   90.00
_cell.angle_gamma   90.00
#
_symmetry.space_group_name_H-M   'P 1'
#
loop_
_entity.id
_entity.type
_entity.pdbx_description
1 polymer ?
#
loop_
_entity_poly.entity_id
_entity_poly.type
_entity_poly.pdbx_seq_one_letter_code
_entity_poly.pdbx_strand_id
1 'polypeptide(L)'
;MALIKCKECGESISSSAKTCPHCGFKNEITTCPECGKKIKGTETTCPECGYPLQKKNANNIVAENLDKITGAKSESYVTFKDLFKNTFKKHTEEELDEVFVCGSDKTTPKVKDINPKDASAWVYLKIFIFFLLAYIPTRIGYINYGNDNFLPGLIMLGAFAMPVTVLIFFYEINIFRNIPFYKVLKYFILGGALSLILAILFFSLDFNTDISTYSGALMVGVVEEIPKATIVALFLFRNKKCNYILDGLLVGAAVGAGFAAFETAGYILRNGISGGISTMLYVVKLRGFLAPGGHVAWAAIEGAALMFVKGFEPLDKKHLNDKRFLLMCLIPIVLHGVWDMPITLPFYGLQIILTILAWLVIIYYINLGLKQIDDAKKFESK
;
A
#
# COMPACT_ATOMS: atom_id res chain seq x y z
N MET A 1 -40.39 3.05 -28.26
CA MET A 1 -39.17 3.60 -27.57
C MET A 1 -38.04 2.64 -27.83
N ALA A 2 -36.87 3.12 -28.26
CA ALA A 2 -35.74 2.26 -28.50
C ALA A 2 -35.16 1.75 -27.16
N LEU A 3 -34.81 0.47 -27.09
CA LEU A 3 -34.10 -0.14 -25.96
C LEU A 3 -32.60 -0.09 -26.23
N ILE A 4 -31.82 0.28 -25.23
CA ILE A 4 -30.38 0.25 -25.25
C ILE A 4 -29.89 -0.63 -24.10
N LYS A 5 -28.68 -1.21 -24.21
CA LYS A 5 -28.08 -1.94 -23.12
C LYS A 5 -27.37 -0.97 -22.14
N CYS A 6 -27.62 -1.12 -20.84
CA CYS A 6 -26.91 -0.41 -19.81
C CYS A 6 -25.43 -0.80 -19.87
N LYS A 7 -24.52 0.18 -19.86
CA LYS A 7 -23.08 -0.08 -19.94
C LYS A 7 -22.48 -0.68 -18.66
N GLU A 8 -23.15 -0.48 -17.52
CA GLU A 8 -22.67 -0.96 -16.23
C GLU A 8 -23.12 -2.39 -15.94
N CYS A 9 -24.42 -2.69 -16.15
CA CYS A 9 -24.98 -3.99 -15.79
C CYS A 9 -25.43 -4.85 -17.01
N GLY A 10 -25.36 -4.32 -18.23
CA GLY A 10 -25.74 -5.03 -19.45
C GLY A 10 -27.25 -5.20 -19.68
N GLU A 11 -28.11 -4.79 -18.72
CA GLU A 11 -29.57 -4.92 -18.82
C GLU A 11 -30.17 -3.94 -19.83
N SER A 12 -31.29 -4.35 -20.45
CA SER A 12 -32.01 -3.54 -21.46
C SER A 12 -32.80 -2.44 -20.76
N ILE A 13 -32.50 -1.19 -21.09
CA ILE A 13 -33.16 0.01 -20.55
C ILE A 13 -33.69 0.90 -21.67
N SER A 14 -34.68 1.75 -21.36
CA SER A 14 -35.16 2.75 -22.32
C SER A 14 -34.03 3.72 -22.68
N SER A 15 -33.92 4.06 -23.97
CA SER A 15 -32.98 5.08 -24.46
C SER A 15 -33.22 6.47 -23.89
N SER A 16 -34.40 6.72 -23.30
CA SER A 16 -34.75 7.99 -22.62
C SER A 16 -34.59 7.93 -21.10
N ALA A 17 -34.19 6.78 -20.53
CA ALA A 17 -34.01 6.66 -19.09
C ALA A 17 -32.82 7.47 -18.63
N LYS A 18 -33.04 8.41 -17.70
CA LYS A 18 -31.97 9.21 -17.08
C LYS A 18 -31.04 8.40 -16.16
N THR A 19 -31.59 7.33 -15.58
CA THR A 19 -30.88 6.40 -14.71
C THR A 19 -31.30 4.96 -15.06
N CYS A 20 -30.37 4.03 -14.99
CA CYS A 20 -30.65 2.61 -15.10
C CYS A 20 -31.48 2.14 -13.90
N PRO A 21 -32.67 1.55 -14.07
CA PRO A 21 -33.49 1.07 -12.95
C PRO A 21 -32.90 -0.16 -12.25
N HIS A 22 -31.92 -0.86 -12.88
CA HIS A 22 -31.34 -2.08 -12.35
C HIS A 22 -30.09 -1.81 -11.49
N CYS A 23 -29.24 -0.82 -11.88
CA CYS A 23 -27.97 -0.56 -11.20
C CYS A 23 -27.75 0.91 -10.78
N GLY A 24 -28.70 1.81 -11.08
CA GLY A 24 -28.59 3.23 -10.75
C GLY A 24 -27.62 4.04 -11.63
N PHE A 25 -27.05 3.44 -12.69
CA PHE A 25 -26.14 4.15 -13.61
C PHE A 25 -26.84 5.34 -14.26
N LYS A 26 -26.24 6.54 -14.17
CA LYS A 26 -26.79 7.77 -14.74
C LYS A 26 -26.52 7.86 -16.24
N ASN A 27 -27.58 7.92 -17.02
CA ASN A 27 -27.56 8.00 -18.47
C ASN A 27 -27.81 9.46 -18.94
N GLU A 28 -26.99 10.39 -18.46
CA GLU A 28 -27.20 11.82 -18.71
C GLU A 28 -26.68 12.22 -20.10
N ILE A 29 -27.50 13.01 -20.83
CA ILE A 29 -27.06 13.75 -22.04
C ILE A 29 -26.38 15.00 -21.54
N THR A 30 -25.05 15.13 -21.75
CA THR A 30 -24.26 16.32 -21.44
C THR A 30 -23.90 17.06 -22.71
N THR A 31 -23.47 18.32 -22.60
CA THR A 31 -22.93 19.10 -23.72
C THR A 31 -21.41 19.06 -23.67
N CYS A 32 -20.76 18.93 -24.82
CA CYS A 32 -19.31 19.04 -24.93
C CYS A 32 -18.83 20.41 -24.46
N PRO A 33 -17.88 20.52 -23.52
CA PRO A 33 -17.42 21.81 -23.03
C PRO A 33 -16.62 22.60 -24.07
N GLU A 34 -16.09 21.94 -25.11
CA GLU A 34 -15.29 22.57 -26.15
C GLU A 34 -16.15 23.09 -27.32
N CYS A 35 -17.05 22.28 -27.84
CA CYS A 35 -17.83 22.62 -29.04
C CYS A 35 -19.34 22.80 -28.80
N GLY A 36 -19.83 22.61 -27.57
CA GLY A 36 -21.24 22.77 -27.20
C GLY A 36 -22.20 21.69 -27.76
N LYS A 37 -21.69 20.68 -28.49
CA LYS A 37 -22.56 19.62 -29.04
C LYS A 37 -23.14 18.75 -27.94
N LYS A 38 -24.43 18.38 -28.08
CA LYS A 38 -25.06 17.40 -27.16
C LYS A 38 -24.45 16.04 -27.39
N ILE A 39 -23.91 15.45 -26.30
CA ILE A 39 -23.27 14.15 -26.26
C ILE A 39 -24.02 13.22 -25.31
N LYS A 40 -24.07 11.94 -25.64
CA LYS A 40 -24.60 10.94 -24.72
C LYS A 40 -23.58 10.71 -23.61
N GLY A 41 -24.00 10.60 -22.36
CA GLY A 41 -23.16 10.36 -21.20
C GLY A 41 -22.30 9.08 -21.27
N THR A 42 -22.39 8.36 -22.36
CA THR A 42 -21.67 7.12 -22.69
C THR A 42 -20.49 7.32 -23.64
N GLU A 43 -20.30 8.54 -24.18
CA GLU A 43 -19.20 8.82 -25.12
C GLU A 43 -17.94 9.22 -24.35
N THR A 44 -16.81 8.61 -24.69
CA THR A 44 -15.51 8.86 -24.08
C THR A 44 -14.77 10.04 -24.73
N THR A 45 -15.16 10.34 -25.98
CA THR A 45 -14.65 11.47 -26.78
C THR A 45 -15.80 12.11 -27.50
N CYS A 46 -15.76 13.42 -27.70
CA CYS A 46 -16.76 14.12 -28.50
C CYS A 46 -16.64 13.70 -29.97
N PRO A 47 -17.71 13.19 -30.59
CA PRO A 47 -17.67 12.74 -31.99
C PRO A 47 -17.46 13.88 -32.99
N GLU A 48 -17.65 15.14 -32.57
CA GLU A 48 -17.50 16.30 -33.43
C GLU A 48 -16.11 16.89 -33.41
N CYS A 49 -15.54 17.11 -32.20
CA CYS A 49 -14.27 17.83 -32.04
C CYS A 49 -13.15 16.99 -31.42
N GLY A 50 -13.41 15.70 -31.10
CA GLY A 50 -12.41 14.82 -30.48
C GLY A 50 -12.10 15.14 -29.01
N TYR A 51 -12.80 16.09 -28.38
CA TYR A 51 -12.53 16.48 -26.97
C TYR A 51 -12.80 15.28 -26.03
N PRO A 52 -11.85 14.94 -25.13
CA PRO A 52 -12.02 13.85 -24.18
C PRO A 52 -13.08 14.21 -23.13
N LEU A 53 -14.16 13.44 -23.08
CA LEU A 53 -15.34 13.68 -22.22
C LEU A 53 -15.22 13.02 -20.84
N GLN A 54 -14.32 12.07 -20.68
CA GLN A 54 -14.03 11.50 -19.37
C GLN A 54 -13.05 12.40 -18.63
N LYS A 55 -13.46 12.90 -17.46
CA LYS A 55 -12.49 13.47 -16.51
C LYS A 55 -11.46 12.38 -16.18
N LYS A 56 -10.21 12.58 -16.56
CA LYS A 56 -9.12 11.74 -16.10
C LYS A 56 -9.12 11.78 -14.57
N ASN A 57 -9.43 10.67 -13.93
CA ASN A 57 -9.27 10.56 -12.49
C ASN A 57 -7.78 10.69 -12.15
N ALA A 58 -7.46 11.22 -10.97
CA ALA A 58 -6.08 11.36 -10.51
C ALA A 58 -5.30 10.02 -10.63
N ASN A 59 -5.95 8.89 -10.35
CA ASN A 59 -5.37 7.56 -10.53
C ASN A 59 -4.90 7.29 -11.97
N ASN A 60 -5.68 7.71 -12.99
CA ASN A 60 -5.31 7.50 -14.39
C ASN A 60 -4.13 8.37 -14.81
N ILE A 61 -4.05 9.61 -14.30
CA ILE A 61 -2.92 10.52 -14.58
C ILE A 61 -1.63 9.95 -13.97
N VAL A 62 -1.69 9.48 -12.74
CA VAL A 62 -0.54 8.86 -12.05
C VAL A 62 -0.12 7.59 -12.78
N ALA A 63 -1.06 6.71 -13.12
CA ALA A 63 -0.78 5.48 -13.85
C ALA A 63 -0.13 5.74 -15.21
N GLU A 64 -0.63 6.70 -16.01
CA GLU A 64 -0.04 7.07 -17.30
C GLU A 64 1.41 7.59 -17.16
N ASN A 65 1.71 8.36 -16.11
CA ASN A 65 3.06 8.86 -15.89
C ASN A 65 4.01 7.75 -15.41
N LEU A 66 3.53 6.85 -14.56
CA LEU A 66 4.29 5.68 -14.13
C LEU A 66 4.52 4.71 -15.31
N ASP A 67 3.54 4.51 -16.18
CA ASP A 67 3.70 3.72 -17.40
C ASP A 67 4.81 4.27 -18.32
N LYS A 68 4.93 5.59 -18.44
CA LYS A 68 6.02 6.22 -19.20
C LYS A 68 7.40 5.93 -18.60
N ILE A 69 7.50 5.88 -17.27
CA ILE A 69 8.75 5.61 -16.55
C ILE A 69 9.11 4.13 -16.63
N THR A 70 8.11 3.27 -16.42
CA THR A 70 8.30 1.82 -16.30
C THR A 70 8.26 1.09 -17.64
N GLY A 71 7.70 1.72 -18.69
CA GLY A 71 7.40 1.08 -19.97
C GLY A 71 6.27 0.05 -19.90
N ALA A 72 5.52 0.04 -18.79
CA ALA A 72 4.35 -0.84 -18.62
C ALA A 72 3.13 -0.32 -19.40
N LYS A 73 2.10 -1.16 -19.46
CA LYS A 73 0.74 -0.79 -19.85
C LYS A 73 -0.18 -1.24 -18.72
N SER A 74 -0.44 -0.35 -17.77
CA SER A 74 -1.34 -0.64 -16.65
C SER A 74 -2.78 -0.76 -17.13
N GLU A 75 -3.53 -1.68 -16.52
CA GLU A 75 -4.97 -1.84 -16.68
C GLU A 75 -5.61 -1.74 -15.30
N SER A 76 -6.79 -1.13 -15.22
CA SER A 76 -7.48 -0.98 -13.93
C SER A 76 -8.32 -2.23 -13.66
N TYR A 77 -7.87 -3.12 -12.79
CA TYR A 77 -8.60 -4.28 -12.30
C TYR A 77 -9.43 -3.97 -11.07
N VAL A 78 -8.86 -3.15 -10.18
CA VAL A 78 -9.52 -2.72 -8.95
C VAL A 78 -9.28 -1.23 -8.70
N THR A 79 -10.29 -0.57 -8.14
CA THR A 79 -10.17 0.79 -7.61
C THR A 79 -9.82 0.75 -6.12
N PHE A 80 -9.45 1.90 -5.54
CA PHE A 80 -9.26 2.01 -4.10
C PHE A 80 -10.49 1.49 -3.32
N LYS A 81 -11.71 1.81 -3.78
CA LYS A 81 -12.96 1.34 -3.18
C LYS A 81 -13.09 -0.18 -3.21
N ASP A 82 -12.66 -0.83 -4.30
CA ASP A 82 -12.79 -2.28 -4.45
C ASP A 82 -11.91 -3.04 -3.47
N LEU A 83 -10.73 -2.50 -3.12
CA LEU A 83 -9.82 -3.10 -2.13
C LEU A 83 -10.46 -3.22 -0.74
N PHE A 84 -11.36 -2.30 -0.39
CA PHE A 84 -12.01 -2.26 0.92
C PHE A 84 -13.50 -2.68 0.89
N LYS A 85 -14.01 -3.21 -0.25
CA LYS A 85 -15.42 -3.54 -0.43
C LYS A 85 -15.97 -4.57 0.56
N ASN A 86 -15.11 -5.40 1.14
CA ASN A 86 -15.48 -6.46 2.08
C ASN A 86 -15.28 -6.06 3.55
N THR A 87 -14.63 -4.92 3.85
CA THR A 87 -14.23 -4.49 5.19
C THR A 87 -15.38 -4.47 6.21
N PHE A 88 -16.58 -4.05 5.80
CA PHE A 88 -17.73 -3.92 6.68
C PHE A 88 -18.80 -5.00 6.47
N LYS A 89 -18.50 -6.04 5.68
CA LYS A 89 -19.39 -7.20 5.54
C LYS A 89 -19.31 -8.09 6.78
N LYS A 90 -20.37 -8.87 7.02
CA LYS A 90 -20.30 -9.96 7.99
C LYS A 90 -19.43 -11.08 7.43
N HIS A 91 -18.51 -11.57 8.24
CA HIS A 91 -17.63 -12.70 7.95
C HIS A 91 -17.73 -13.74 9.08
N THR A 92 -17.63 -15.01 8.74
CA THR A 92 -17.61 -16.11 9.72
C THR A 92 -16.23 -16.26 10.35
N GLU A 93 -16.14 -17.05 11.43
CA GLU A 93 -14.85 -17.41 12.02
C GLU A 93 -14.03 -18.31 11.09
N GLU A 94 -14.70 -19.21 10.37
CA GLU A 94 -14.07 -20.08 9.37
C GLU A 94 -13.42 -19.26 8.23
N GLU A 95 -14.13 -18.25 7.70
CA GLU A 95 -13.55 -17.32 6.71
C GLU A 95 -12.32 -16.61 7.24
N LEU A 96 -12.31 -16.25 8.54
CA LEU A 96 -11.16 -15.60 9.18
C LEU A 96 -9.97 -16.56 9.28
N ASP A 97 -10.19 -17.79 9.70
CA ASP A 97 -9.14 -18.82 9.82
C ASP A 97 -8.52 -19.13 8.45
N GLU A 98 -9.33 -19.23 7.40
CA GLU A 98 -8.88 -19.51 6.04
C GLU A 98 -7.96 -18.44 5.46
N VAL A 99 -8.07 -17.17 5.90
CA VAL A 99 -7.18 -16.10 5.43
C VAL A 99 -5.72 -16.41 5.74
N PHE A 100 -5.43 -17.00 6.88
CA PHE A 100 -4.06 -17.33 7.31
C PHE A 100 -3.55 -18.70 6.85
N VAL A 101 -4.43 -19.54 6.30
CA VAL A 101 -4.08 -20.87 5.77
C VAL A 101 -3.61 -20.75 4.32
N CYS A 102 -2.34 -20.38 4.13
CA CYS A 102 -1.80 -20.25 2.78
C CYS A 102 -0.28 -20.52 2.71
N GLY A 103 0.26 -20.55 1.49
CA GLY A 103 1.69 -20.59 1.20
C GLY A 103 2.33 -21.99 1.18
N SER A 104 1.53 -23.07 1.35
CA SER A 104 1.96 -24.44 1.06
C SER A 104 1.52 -24.85 -0.35
N ASP A 105 2.10 -25.95 -0.87
CA ASP A 105 1.73 -26.46 -2.19
C ASP A 105 0.26 -26.94 -2.25
N LYS A 106 -0.34 -27.24 -1.08
CA LYS A 106 -1.74 -27.64 -0.96
C LYS A 106 -2.71 -26.47 -0.88
N THR A 107 -2.26 -25.32 -0.34
CA THR A 107 -3.11 -24.16 -0.03
C THR A 107 -2.87 -22.98 -0.97
N THR A 108 -1.79 -22.99 -1.75
CA THR A 108 -1.55 -22.00 -2.80
C THR A 108 -2.47 -22.29 -3.99
N PRO A 109 -3.35 -21.36 -4.40
CA PRO A 109 -4.24 -21.58 -5.53
C PRO A 109 -3.43 -21.69 -6.83
N LYS A 110 -3.93 -22.46 -7.78
CA LYS A 110 -3.38 -22.47 -9.14
C LYS A 110 -3.72 -21.14 -9.81
N VAL A 111 -2.79 -20.59 -10.59
CA VAL A 111 -2.95 -19.29 -11.24
C VAL A 111 -4.26 -19.20 -12.05
N LYS A 112 -4.64 -20.27 -12.75
CA LYS A 112 -5.88 -20.36 -13.51
C LYS A 112 -7.15 -20.12 -12.69
N ASP A 113 -7.11 -20.45 -11.39
CA ASP A 113 -8.26 -20.37 -10.47
C ASP A 113 -8.36 -19.01 -9.76
N ILE A 114 -7.34 -18.15 -9.88
CA ILE A 114 -7.29 -16.84 -9.25
C ILE A 114 -8.10 -15.83 -10.09
N ASN A 115 -9.05 -15.14 -9.48
CA ASN A 115 -9.74 -14.02 -10.12
C ASN A 115 -9.20 -12.68 -9.63
N PRO A 116 -8.61 -11.85 -10.50
CA PRO A 116 -8.05 -10.53 -10.11
C PRO A 116 -9.06 -9.62 -9.39
N LYS A 117 -10.37 -9.75 -9.68
CA LYS A 117 -11.43 -8.93 -9.08
C LYS A 117 -11.74 -9.30 -7.62
N ASP A 118 -11.21 -10.41 -7.13
CA ASP A 118 -11.40 -10.85 -5.75
C ASP A 118 -10.42 -10.20 -4.77
N ALA A 119 -9.44 -9.44 -5.28
CA ALA A 119 -8.51 -8.67 -4.45
C ALA A 119 -9.27 -7.69 -3.57
N SER A 120 -9.36 -8.00 -2.28
CA SER A 120 -9.99 -7.16 -1.26
C SER A 120 -9.52 -7.58 0.13
N ALA A 121 -9.50 -6.64 1.07
CA ALA A 121 -9.05 -6.86 2.43
C ALA A 121 -10.16 -6.51 3.45
N TRP A 122 -10.20 -7.23 4.58
CA TRP A 122 -11.15 -7.00 5.66
C TRP A 122 -10.62 -7.43 7.04
N VAL A 123 -9.69 -8.41 7.10
CA VAL A 123 -9.10 -8.91 8.36
C VAL A 123 -8.27 -7.84 9.03
N TYR A 124 -7.58 -6.98 8.26
CA TYR A 124 -6.78 -5.89 8.78
C TYR A 124 -7.54 -5.02 9.79
N LEU A 125 -8.86 -4.77 9.56
CA LEU A 125 -9.67 -4.00 10.50
C LEU A 125 -9.92 -4.74 11.80
N LYS A 126 -10.13 -6.07 11.76
CA LYS A 126 -10.27 -6.89 12.98
C LYS A 126 -8.97 -6.86 13.79
N ILE A 127 -7.81 -6.97 13.13
CA ILE A 127 -6.51 -6.87 13.79
C ILE A 127 -6.33 -5.49 14.44
N PHE A 128 -6.71 -4.41 13.75
CA PHE A 128 -6.68 -3.07 14.35
C PHE A 128 -7.57 -2.97 15.60
N ILE A 129 -8.79 -3.52 15.52
CA ILE A 129 -9.70 -3.53 16.67
C ILE A 129 -9.11 -4.33 17.83
N PHE A 130 -8.45 -5.46 17.62
CA PHE A 130 -7.76 -6.22 18.66
C PHE A 130 -6.68 -5.39 19.35
N PHE A 131 -5.86 -4.66 18.58
CA PHE A 131 -4.88 -3.74 19.16
C PHE A 131 -5.55 -2.65 20.01
N LEU A 132 -6.66 -2.07 19.56
CA LEU A 132 -7.39 -1.05 20.32
C LEU A 132 -7.99 -1.64 21.59
N LEU A 133 -8.60 -2.84 21.52
CA LEU A 133 -9.17 -3.54 22.69
C LEU A 133 -8.11 -3.88 23.74
N ALA A 134 -6.86 -4.09 23.33
CA ALA A 134 -5.74 -4.31 24.25
C ALA A 134 -5.15 -2.97 24.75
N TYR A 135 -4.96 -1.99 23.86
CA TYR A 135 -4.33 -0.71 24.17
C TYR A 135 -5.15 0.16 25.13
N ILE A 136 -6.46 0.26 24.89
CA ILE A 136 -7.32 1.15 25.69
C ILE A 136 -7.36 0.76 27.18
N PRO A 137 -7.63 -0.51 27.56
CA PRO A 137 -7.57 -0.94 28.96
C PRO A 137 -6.18 -0.79 29.58
N THR A 138 -5.11 -1.13 28.84
CA THR A 138 -3.72 -0.99 29.30
C THR A 138 -3.41 0.48 29.62
N ARG A 139 -3.83 1.41 28.74
CA ARG A 139 -3.68 2.85 28.96
C ARG A 139 -4.47 3.34 30.18
N ILE A 140 -5.73 2.91 30.31
CA ILE A 140 -6.59 3.28 31.46
C ILE A 140 -5.96 2.74 32.75
N GLY A 141 -5.48 1.49 32.74
CA GLY A 141 -4.81 0.88 33.89
C GLY A 141 -3.57 1.67 34.31
N TYR A 142 -2.72 2.06 33.37
CA TYR A 142 -1.56 2.90 33.67
C TYR A 142 -1.95 4.26 34.28
N ILE A 143 -2.90 4.97 33.68
CA ILE A 143 -3.33 6.31 34.13
C ILE A 143 -3.92 6.26 35.55
N ASN A 144 -4.71 5.23 35.87
CA ASN A 144 -5.40 5.12 37.15
C ASN A 144 -4.53 4.61 38.29
N TYR A 145 -3.58 3.72 37.98
CA TYR A 145 -2.78 3.03 39.00
C TYR A 145 -1.31 3.47 39.05
N GLY A 146 -0.82 4.19 38.03
CA GLY A 146 0.57 4.66 37.96
C GLY A 146 1.61 3.53 37.98
N ASN A 147 1.24 2.31 37.54
CA ASN A 147 2.10 1.14 37.61
C ASN A 147 2.92 0.99 36.30
N ASP A 148 4.26 1.10 36.44
CA ASP A 148 5.18 1.06 35.31
C ASP A 148 5.20 -0.28 34.57
N ASN A 149 4.66 -1.36 35.15
CA ASN A 149 4.49 -2.64 34.43
C ASN A 149 3.56 -2.54 33.20
N PHE A 150 2.75 -1.50 33.10
CA PHE A 150 1.95 -1.22 31.89
C PHE A 150 2.76 -0.58 30.76
N LEU A 151 3.90 0.07 31.04
CA LEU A 151 4.68 0.83 30.05
C LEU A 151 5.15 -0.04 28.85
N PRO A 152 5.77 -1.23 29.07
CA PRO A 152 6.17 -2.08 27.94
C PRO A 152 4.98 -2.44 27.04
N GLY A 153 3.83 -2.76 27.63
CA GLY A 153 2.60 -3.05 26.89
C GLY A 153 2.10 -1.85 26.08
N LEU A 154 2.10 -0.65 26.67
CA LEU A 154 1.69 0.59 25.99
C LEU A 154 2.60 0.91 24.81
N ILE A 155 3.92 0.77 24.98
CA ILE A 155 4.91 0.99 23.91
C ILE A 155 4.69 -0.02 22.77
N MET A 156 4.61 -1.32 23.11
CA MET A 156 4.44 -2.39 22.13
C MET A 156 3.12 -2.24 21.35
N LEU A 157 1.99 -2.12 22.06
CA LEU A 157 0.68 -1.99 21.43
C LEU A 157 0.60 -0.70 20.59
N GLY A 158 1.13 0.42 21.11
CA GLY A 158 1.14 1.69 20.38
C GLY A 158 2.01 1.68 19.12
N ALA A 159 3.18 1.05 19.18
CA ALA A 159 4.11 1.01 18.07
C ALA A 159 3.72 -0.01 16.97
N PHE A 160 3.10 -1.12 17.35
CA PHE A 160 2.81 -2.24 16.43
C PHE A 160 1.41 -2.14 15.80
N ALA A 161 0.45 -1.48 16.44
CA ALA A 161 -0.95 -1.46 16.01
C ALA A 161 -1.11 -1.15 14.51
N MET A 162 -0.66 0.01 14.07
CA MET A 162 -0.86 0.44 12.68
C MET A 162 0.08 -0.26 11.70
N PRO A 163 1.40 -0.40 11.95
CA PRO A 163 2.27 -1.16 11.04
C PRO A 163 1.78 -2.57 10.78
N VAL A 164 1.36 -3.31 11.82
CA VAL A 164 0.81 -4.67 11.66
C VAL A 164 -0.53 -4.65 10.93
N THR A 165 -1.40 -3.70 11.22
CA THR A 165 -2.68 -3.54 10.52
C THR A 165 -2.48 -3.36 9.01
N VAL A 166 -1.58 -2.46 8.62
CA VAL A 166 -1.28 -2.21 7.20
C VAL A 166 -0.57 -3.42 6.56
N LEU A 167 0.29 -4.12 7.31
CA LEU A 167 0.91 -5.36 6.84
C LEU A 167 -0.13 -6.44 6.53
N ILE A 168 -1.14 -6.62 7.41
CA ILE A 168 -2.23 -7.59 7.18
C ILE A 168 -3.03 -7.20 5.94
N PHE A 169 -3.27 -5.92 5.69
CA PHE A 169 -3.88 -5.47 4.44
C PHE A 169 -3.09 -5.99 3.22
N PHE A 170 -1.76 -5.81 3.18
CA PHE A 170 -0.93 -6.32 2.08
C PHE A 170 -0.91 -7.85 2.00
N TYR A 171 -1.01 -8.53 3.14
CA TYR A 171 -1.13 -9.98 3.20
C TYR A 171 -2.42 -10.48 2.53
N GLU A 172 -3.55 -9.82 2.78
CA GLU A 172 -4.85 -10.15 2.16
C GLU A 172 -4.88 -9.83 0.66
N ILE A 173 -4.24 -8.71 0.25
CA ILE A 173 -4.17 -8.31 -1.17
C ILE A 173 -3.25 -9.22 -1.98
N ASN A 174 -2.33 -9.96 -1.36
CA ASN A 174 -1.54 -10.98 -2.06
C ASN A 174 -2.41 -12.22 -2.39
N ILE A 175 -3.27 -12.08 -3.39
CA ILE A 175 -4.23 -13.13 -3.80
C ILE A 175 -3.57 -14.40 -4.38
N PHE A 176 -2.26 -14.37 -4.67
CA PHE A 176 -1.50 -15.58 -5.00
C PHE A 176 -1.35 -16.52 -3.80
N ARG A 177 -1.48 -16.01 -2.56
CA ARG A 177 -1.41 -16.79 -1.32
C ARG A 177 -0.25 -17.77 -1.26
N ASN A 178 0.89 -17.41 -1.88
CA ASN A 178 2.08 -18.25 -2.01
C ASN A 178 3.12 -18.05 -0.90
N ILE A 179 2.93 -17.02 -0.04
CA ILE A 179 3.82 -16.71 1.09
C ILE A 179 3.11 -17.02 2.40
N PRO A 180 3.56 -18.05 3.16
CA PRO A 180 2.94 -18.39 4.44
C PRO A 180 3.18 -17.28 5.48
N PHE A 181 2.21 -17.10 6.37
CA PHE A 181 2.25 -16.04 7.39
C PHE A 181 3.51 -16.11 8.27
N TYR A 182 4.03 -17.30 8.56
CA TYR A 182 5.31 -17.47 9.24
C TYR A 182 6.46 -16.73 8.54
N LYS A 183 6.54 -16.78 7.21
CA LYS A 183 7.57 -16.02 6.47
C LYS A 183 7.34 -14.53 6.55
N VAL A 184 6.09 -14.08 6.50
CA VAL A 184 5.74 -12.66 6.66
C VAL A 184 6.18 -12.15 8.03
N LEU A 185 5.88 -12.91 9.10
CA LEU A 185 6.33 -12.60 10.46
C LEU A 185 7.87 -12.59 10.56
N LYS A 186 8.55 -13.53 9.90
CA LYS A 186 10.02 -13.53 9.82
C LYS A 186 10.56 -12.27 9.13
N TYR A 187 9.94 -11.83 8.03
CA TYR A 187 10.36 -10.61 7.32
C TYR A 187 10.07 -9.36 8.14
N PHE A 188 8.96 -9.33 8.85
CA PHE A 188 8.64 -8.25 9.79
C PHE A 188 9.69 -8.13 10.88
N ILE A 189 9.98 -9.20 11.62
CA ILE A 189 10.91 -9.14 12.76
C ILE A 189 12.36 -8.97 12.29
N LEU A 190 12.87 -9.89 11.47
CA LEU A 190 14.26 -9.85 11.06
C LEU A 190 14.51 -8.74 10.05
N GLY A 191 13.57 -8.49 9.14
CA GLY A 191 13.68 -7.42 8.15
C GLY A 191 13.68 -6.05 8.80
N GLY A 192 12.75 -5.82 9.71
CA GLY A 192 12.68 -4.57 10.49
C GLY A 192 13.96 -4.33 11.28
N ALA A 193 14.44 -5.33 12.04
CA ALA A 193 15.65 -5.20 12.84
C ALA A 193 16.91 -4.97 11.98
N LEU A 194 17.09 -5.77 10.92
CA LEU A 194 18.26 -5.67 10.05
C LEU A 194 18.30 -4.36 9.26
N SER A 195 17.15 -3.89 8.76
CA SER A 195 17.08 -2.60 8.05
C SER A 195 17.34 -1.43 8.98
N LEU A 196 16.85 -1.47 10.22
CA LEU A 196 17.13 -0.46 11.23
C LEU A 196 18.64 -0.43 11.61
N ILE A 197 19.25 -1.59 11.84
CA ILE A 197 20.70 -1.69 12.13
C ILE A 197 21.49 -1.12 10.96
N LEU A 198 21.15 -1.47 9.72
CA LEU A 198 21.85 -0.98 8.54
C LEU A 198 21.66 0.53 8.36
N ALA A 199 20.47 1.08 8.66
CA ALA A 199 20.24 2.52 8.66
C ALA A 199 21.11 3.24 9.71
N ILE A 200 21.21 2.69 10.93
CA ILE A 200 22.09 3.23 11.99
C ILE A 200 23.56 3.25 11.52
N LEU A 201 24.01 2.19 10.85
CA LEU A 201 25.36 2.17 10.27
C LEU A 201 25.54 3.25 9.20
N PHE A 202 24.52 3.52 8.37
CA PHE A 202 24.56 4.60 7.38
C PHE A 202 24.58 5.98 8.05
N PHE A 203 23.81 6.19 9.11
CA PHE A 203 23.87 7.42 9.93
C PHE A 203 25.28 7.67 10.51
N SER A 204 26.06 6.61 10.77
CA SER A 204 27.43 6.74 11.29
C SER A 204 28.47 7.16 10.22
N LEU A 205 28.08 7.25 8.94
CA LEU A 205 28.98 7.64 7.84
C LEU A 205 29.11 9.17 7.66
N ASP A 206 28.75 9.96 8.67
CA ASP A 206 28.91 11.42 8.72
C ASP A 206 28.18 12.19 7.59
N PHE A 207 27.08 11.66 7.10
CA PHE A 207 26.19 12.42 6.23
C PHE A 207 25.47 13.52 7.00
N ASN A 208 25.29 14.68 6.36
CA ASN A 208 24.42 15.71 6.96
C ASN A 208 22.95 15.22 6.95
N THR A 209 22.47 14.79 8.12
CA THR A 209 21.10 14.31 8.36
C THR A 209 20.31 15.24 9.29
N ASP A 210 20.68 16.51 9.35
CA ASP A 210 19.95 17.51 10.13
C ASP A 210 18.61 17.83 9.49
N ILE A 211 17.53 17.29 10.05
CA ILE A 211 16.13 17.48 9.57
C ILE A 211 15.64 18.93 9.74
N SER A 212 16.38 19.82 10.41
CA SER A 212 16.07 21.26 10.38
C SER A 212 16.39 21.89 9.02
N THR A 213 17.12 21.19 8.16
CA THR A 213 17.48 21.60 6.80
C THR A 213 16.81 20.73 5.75
N TYR A 214 16.46 21.30 4.59
CA TYR A 214 15.85 20.55 3.47
C TYR A 214 16.77 19.45 2.94
N SER A 215 18.08 19.72 2.83
CA SER A 215 19.06 18.75 2.36
C SER A 215 19.28 17.62 3.37
N GLY A 216 19.28 17.94 4.66
CA GLY A 216 19.43 16.95 5.72
C GLY A 216 18.23 16.01 5.80
N ALA A 217 17.01 16.56 5.72
CA ALA A 217 15.79 15.76 5.66
C ALA A 217 15.77 14.82 4.43
N LEU A 218 16.18 15.31 3.25
CA LEU A 218 16.29 14.46 2.05
C LEU A 218 17.34 13.36 2.24
N MET A 219 18.45 13.67 2.91
CA MET A 219 19.50 12.69 3.21
C MET A 219 19.01 11.61 4.19
N VAL A 220 18.14 11.93 5.16
CA VAL A 220 17.48 10.93 6.01
C VAL A 220 16.70 9.94 5.15
N GLY A 221 15.92 10.42 4.15
CA GLY A 221 15.27 9.55 3.19
C GLY A 221 16.22 8.58 2.48
N VAL A 222 17.39 9.06 2.04
CA VAL A 222 18.43 8.21 1.41
C VAL A 222 18.98 7.17 2.41
N VAL A 223 19.35 7.63 3.60
CA VAL A 223 19.99 6.81 4.63
C VAL A 223 19.09 5.72 5.16
N GLU A 224 17.78 5.90 5.14
CA GLU A 224 16.83 4.92 5.63
C GLU A 224 16.19 4.06 4.52
N GLU A 225 15.88 4.61 3.34
CA GLU A 225 15.22 3.82 2.30
C GLU A 225 16.19 2.86 1.61
N ILE A 226 17.46 3.24 1.37
CA ILE A 226 18.45 2.32 0.78
C ILE A 226 18.66 1.06 1.65
N PRO A 227 18.84 1.13 2.97
CA PRO A 227 18.85 -0.03 3.86
C PRO A 227 17.60 -0.90 3.74
N LYS A 228 16.41 -0.30 3.74
CA LYS A 228 15.15 -1.03 3.59
C LYS A 228 15.09 -1.77 2.26
N ALA A 229 15.34 -1.09 1.14
CA ALA A 229 15.39 -1.69 -0.19
C ALA A 229 16.41 -2.85 -0.27
N THR A 230 17.58 -2.70 0.38
CA THR A 230 18.62 -3.74 0.44
C THR A 230 18.13 -4.99 1.14
N ILE A 231 17.47 -4.85 2.30
CA ILE A 231 16.94 -5.99 3.05
C ILE A 231 15.75 -6.65 2.33
N VAL A 232 14.88 -5.85 1.72
CA VAL A 232 13.77 -6.34 0.88
C VAL A 232 14.32 -7.17 -0.28
N ALA A 233 15.31 -6.66 -1.01
CA ALA A 233 15.97 -7.39 -2.09
C ALA A 233 16.60 -8.70 -1.58
N LEU A 234 17.30 -8.68 -0.45
CA LEU A 234 17.91 -9.87 0.15
C LEU A 234 16.88 -10.97 0.42
N PHE A 235 15.71 -10.62 0.96
CA PHE A 235 14.65 -11.61 1.22
C PHE A 235 13.99 -12.12 -0.07
N LEU A 236 13.77 -11.26 -1.05
CA LEU A 236 13.26 -11.66 -2.36
C LEU A 236 14.22 -12.61 -3.07
N PHE A 237 15.53 -12.34 -3.06
CA PHE A 237 16.55 -13.23 -3.63
C PHE A 237 16.57 -14.61 -2.95
N ARG A 238 16.33 -14.67 -1.63
CA ARG A 238 16.35 -15.92 -0.86
C ARG A 238 15.05 -16.71 -0.91
N ASN A 239 13.96 -16.12 -1.36
CA ASN A 239 12.67 -16.79 -1.41
C ASN A 239 12.20 -17.08 -2.83
N LYS A 240 12.55 -18.26 -3.35
CA LYS A 240 12.17 -18.70 -4.70
C LYS A 240 10.65 -18.82 -4.94
N LYS A 241 9.82 -18.76 -3.89
CA LYS A 241 8.35 -18.71 -4.01
C LYS A 241 7.83 -17.31 -4.35
N CYS A 242 8.64 -16.26 -4.19
CA CYS A 242 8.28 -14.88 -4.59
C CYS A 242 8.52 -14.72 -6.09
N ASN A 243 7.43 -14.72 -6.87
CA ASN A 243 7.51 -14.63 -8.32
C ASN A 243 6.70 -13.47 -8.92
N TYR A 244 5.87 -12.82 -8.11
CA TYR A 244 4.87 -11.87 -8.56
C TYR A 244 5.09 -10.49 -7.95
N ILE A 245 4.54 -9.44 -8.58
CA ILE A 245 4.61 -8.05 -8.08
C ILE A 245 3.96 -7.95 -6.70
N LEU A 246 2.84 -8.66 -6.48
CA LEU A 246 2.16 -8.66 -5.18
C LEU A 246 3.01 -9.31 -4.06
N ASP A 247 3.90 -10.26 -4.40
CA ASP A 247 4.87 -10.80 -3.44
C ASP A 247 5.87 -9.71 -3.01
N GLY A 248 6.32 -8.89 -3.98
CA GLY A 248 7.20 -7.76 -3.71
C GLY A 248 6.55 -6.74 -2.78
N LEU A 249 5.29 -6.37 -3.06
CA LEU A 249 4.50 -5.51 -2.17
C LEU A 249 4.44 -6.07 -0.74
N LEU A 250 4.13 -7.36 -0.59
CA LEU A 250 4.00 -7.99 0.73
C LEU A 250 5.33 -8.10 1.48
N VAL A 251 6.42 -8.50 0.80
CA VAL A 251 7.75 -8.60 1.43
C VAL A 251 8.26 -7.22 1.83
N GLY A 252 8.10 -6.22 0.95
CA GLY A 252 8.44 -4.84 1.26
C GLY A 252 7.63 -4.30 2.43
N ALA A 253 6.30 -4.48 2.41
CA ALA A 253 5.43 -4.08 3.51
C ALA A 253 5.83 -4.74 4.84
N ALA A 254 6.23 -6.02 4.83
CA ALA A 254 6.66 -6.70 6.05
C ALA A 254 7.95 -6.11 6.64
N VAL A 255 8.95 -5.83 5.80
CA VAL A 255 10.21 -5.17 6.23
C VAL A 255 9.92 -3.76 6.73
N GLY A 256 9.16 -2.97 5.97
CA GLY A 256 8.79 -1.60 6.33
C GLY A 256 7.93 -1.52 7.60
N ALA A 257 7.03 -2.48 7.82
CA ALA A 257 6.22 -2.55 9.04
C ALA A 257 7.08 -2.88 10.27
N GLY A 258 8.05 -3.78 10.14
CA GLY A 258 9.00 -4.08 11.20
C GLY A 258 9.87 -2.88 11.54
N PHE A 259 10.42 -2.20 10.52
CA PHE A 259 11.17 -0.95 10.70
C PHE A 259 10.34 0.10 11.44
N ALA A 260 9.13 0.40 10.94
CA ALA A 260 8.21 1.37 11.53
C ALA A 260 7.86 1.05 12.99
N ALA A 261 7.62 -0.23 13.31
CA ALA A 261 7.27 -0.66 14.66
C ALA A 261 8.43 -0.46 15.64
N PHE A 262 9.65 -0.90 15.27
CA PHE A 262 10.83 -0.79 16.14
C PHE A 262 11.26 0.66 16.32
N GLU A 263 11.29 1.44 15.23
CA GLU A 263 11.61 2.86 15.30
C GLU A 263 10.59 3.63 16.13
N THR A 264 9.28 3.37 15.92
CA THR A 264 8.21 4.01 16.69
C THR A 264 8.30 3.65 18.17
N ALA A 265 8.61 2.39 18.52
CA ALA A 265 8.83 2.01 19.91
C ALA A 265 9.97 2.82 20.56
N GLY A 266 11.07 3.05 19.83
CA GLY A 266 12.16 3.91 20.25
C GLY A 266 11.73 5.37 20.45
N TYR A 267 10.94 5.93 19.53
CA TYR A 267 10.40 7.30 19.68
C TYR A 267 9.47 7.43 20.88
N ILE A 268 8.56 6.46 21.08
CA ILE A 268 7.62 6.44 22.21
C ILE A 268 8.40 6.42 23.54
N LEU A 269 9.39 5.52 23.67
CA LEU A 269 10.22 5.39 24.85
C LEU A 269 11.00 6.68 25.14
N ARG A 270 11.74 7.18 24.14
CA ARG A 270 12.57 8.39 24.30
C ARG A 270 11.75 9.61 24.69
N ASN A 271 10.60 9.81 24.04
CA ASN A 271 9.70 10.93 24.36
C ASN A 271 9.01 10.74 25.71
N GLY A 272 8.75 9.50 26.11
CA GLY A 272 8.25 9.19 27.46
C GLY A 272 9.25 9.54 28.57
N ILE A 273 10.52 9.22 28.36
CA ILE A 273 11.60 9.53 29.30
C ILE A 273 11.81 11.06 29.41
N SER A 274 11.84 11.78 28.28
CA SER A 274 12.15 13.22 28.26
C SER A 274 10.96 14.12 28.60
N GLY A 275 9.73 13.73 28.19
CA GLY A 275 8.53 14.58 28.28
C GLY A 275 7.38 13.96 29.06
N GLY A 276 7.60 12.81 29.70
CA GLY A 276 6.58 12.10 30.49
C GLY A 276 5.48 11.45 29.67
N ILE A 277 4.50 10.91 30.39
CA ILE A 277 3.41 10.09 29.81
C ILE A 277 2.58 10.82 28.77
N SER A 278 2.31 12.10 28.96
CA SER A 278 1.51 12.90 28.01
C SER A 278 2.16 12.98 26.65
N THR A 279 3.49 13.22 26.62
CA THR A 279 4.28 13.26 25.38
C THR A 279 4.38 11.88 24.76
N MET A 280 4.56 10.83 25.57
CA MET A 280 4.55 9.44 25.10
C MET A 280 3.24 9.09 24.39
N LEU A 281 2.10 9.37 25.01
CA LEU A 281 0.79 9.08 24.44
C LEU A 281 0.46 9.93 23.20
N TYR A 282 0.99 11.16 23.15
CA TYR A 282 0.90 11.99 21.95
C TYR A 282 1.65 11.35 20.78
N VAL A 283 2.89 10.89 21.00
CA VAL A 283 3.71 10.21 19.97
C VAL A 283 3.01 8.93 19.49
N VAL A 284 2.44 8.12 20.39
CA VAL A 284 1.64 6.93 20.00
C VAL A 284 0.53 7.30 19.02
N LYS A 285 -0.26 8.33 19.36
CA LYS A 285 -1.39 8.77 18.51
C LYS A 285 -0.90 9.30 17.16
N LEU A 286 0.11 10.16 17.18
CA LEU A 286 0.64 10.82 15.99
C LEU A 286 1.23 9.79 15.02
N ARG A 287 2.17 8.96 15.50
CA ARG A 287 2.82 7.97 14.66
C ARG A 287 1.85 6.86 14.22
N GLY A 288 0.88 6.50 15.07
CA GLY A 288 -0.20 5.58 14.69
C GLY A 288 -1.07 6.15 13.56
N PHE A 289 -1.50 7.40 13.66
CA PHE A 289 -2.32 8.05 12.64
C PHE A 289 -1.58 8.18 11.28
N LEU A 290 -0.30 8.50 11.32
CA LEU A 290 0.50 8.75 10.12
C LEU A 290 1.15 7.49 9.51
N ALA A 291 1.23 6.37 10.25
CA ALA A 291 1.91 5.15 9.83
C ALA A 291 1.47 4.58 8.45
N PRO A 292 0.20 4.67 8.01
CA PRO A 292 -0.22 4.13 6.72
C PRO A 292 0.49 4.76 5.51
N GLY A 293 1.03 5.97 5.64
CA GLY A 293 1.72 6.68 4.57
C GLY A 293 3.25 6.64 4.64
N GLY A 294 3.80 5.99 5.68
CA GLY A 294 5.22 5.97 5.98
C GLY A 294 5.94 4.70 5.50
N HIS A 295 6.88 4.23 6.29
CA HIS A 295 7.83 3.15 5.96
C HIS A 295 7.20 1.87 5.40
N VAL A 296 5.98 1.50 5.84
CA VAL A 296 5.26 0.32 5.31
C VAL A 296 4.95 0.50 3.83
N ALA A 297 4.41 1.67 3.48
CA ALA A 297 4.05 2.02 2.10
C ALA A 297 5.29 2.16 1.22
N TRP A 298 6.33 2.83 1.73
CA TRP A 298 7.57 3.09 1.00
C TRP A 298 8.30 1.80 0.66
N ALA A 299 8.55 0.94 1.65
CA ALA A 299 9.22 -0.33 1.41
C ALA A 299 8.37 -1.30 0.55
N ALA A 300 7.04 -1.23 0.62
CA ALA A 300 6.16 -1.99 -0.28
C ALA A 300 6.37 -1.58 -1.75
N ILE A 301 6.52 -0.27 -2.04
CA ILE A 301 6.82 0.25 -3.38
C ILE A 301 8.17 -0.29 -3.88
N GLU A 302 9.21 -0.31 -3.04
CA GLU A 302 10.54 -0.84 -3.38
C GLU A 302 10.49 -2.32 -3.76
N GLY A 303 9.81 -3.13 -2.94
CA GLY A 303 9.64 -4.56 -3.21
C GLY A 303 8.85 -4.83 -4.49
N ALA A 304 7.77 -4.10 -4.72
CA ALA A 304 6.98 -4.18 -5.94
C ALA A 304 7.78 -3.79 -7.19
N ALA A 305 8.56 -2.71 -7.11
CA ALA A 305 9.40 -2.24 -8.20
C ALA A 305 10.44 -3.29 -8.62
N LEU A 306 11.08 -3.96 -7.65
CA LEU A 306 12.05 -5.02 -7.95
C LEU A 306 11.37 -6.21 -8.64
N MET A 307 10.20 -6.63 -8.15
CA MET A 307 9.48 -7.76 -8.75
C MET A 307 8.86 -7.40 -10.11
N PHE A 308 8.52 -6.14 -10.32
CA PHE A 308 8.06 -5.64 -11.62
C PHE A 308 9.16 -5.77 -12.68
N VAL A 309 10.38 -5.28 -12.41
CA VAL A 309 11.47 -5.32 -13.39
C VAL A 309 11.98 -6.74 -13.65
N LYS A 310 11.86 -7.63 -12.65
CA LYS A 310 12.13 -9.07 -12.80
C LYS A 310 11.18 -9.71 -13.82
N GLY A 311 9.90 -9.33 -13.81
CA GLY A 311 8.87 -9.99 -14.62
C GLY A 311 8.74 -11.49 -14.26
N PHE A 312 8.73 -12.35 -15.27
CA PHE A 312 8.70 -13.81 -15.10
C PHE A 312 10.09 -14.48 -15.07
N GLU A 313 11.17 -13.70 -15.26
CA GLU A 313 12.53 -14.24 -15.18
C GLU A 313 12.92 -14.56 -13.72
N PRO A 314 13.91 -15.44 -13.49
CA PRO A 314 14.52 -15.58 -12.17
C PRO A 314 15.12 -14.25 -11.70
N LEU A 315 14.93 -13.91 -10.43
CA LEU A 315 15.50 -12.70 -9.87
C LEU A 315 17.04 -12.78 -9.87
N ASP A 316 17.69 -11.80 -10.48
CA ASP A 316 19.15 -11.70 -10.60
C ASP A 316 19.63 -10.29 -10.27
N LYS A 317 20.93 -10.13 -9.97
CA LYS A 317 21.58 -8.85 -9.64
C LYS A 317 21.40 -7.78 -10.73
N LYS A 318 21.26 -8.19 -12.01
CA LYS A 318 20.97 -7.26 -13.11
C LYS A 318 19.74 -6.40 -12.87
N HIS A 319 18.72 -6.95 -12.17
CA HIS A 319 17.49 -6.24 -11.89
C HIS A 319 17.67 -5.10 -10.87
N LEU A 320 18.68 -5.18 -9.99
CA LEU A 320 19.03 -4.08 -9.08
C LEU A 320 19.60 -2.86 -9.80
N ASN A 321 20.20 -3.07 -10.98
CA ASN A 321 20.75 -2.02 -11.82
C ASN A 321 19.78 -1.57 -12.94
N ASP A 322 18.57 -2.13 -12.99
CA ASP A 322 17.55 -1.70 -13.94
C ASP A 322 17.13 -0.26 -13.66
N LYS A 323 17.22 0.59 -14.69
CA LYS A 323 16.87 2.02 -14.57
C LYS A 323 15.45 2.24 -14.02
N ARG A 324 14.49 1.37 -14.38
CA ARG A 324 13.10 1.46 -13.92
C ARG A 324 13.01 1.21 -12.42
N PHE A 325 13.73 0.17 -11.91
CA PHE A 325 13.83 -0.10 -10.49
C PHE A 325 14.42 1.10 -9.73
N LEU A 326 15.56 1.61 -10.19
CA LEU A 326 16.23 2.74 -9.54
C LEU A 326 15.35 4.00 -9.53
N LEU A 327 14.68 4.31 -10.64
CA LEU A 327 13.74 5.46 -10.70
C LEU A 327 12.55 5.28 -9.76
N MET A 328 12.02 4.06 -9.62
CA MET A 328 10.91 3.80 -8.72
C MET A 328 11.34 3.83 -7.25
N CYS A 329 12.59 3.45 -6.92
CA CYS A 329 13.15 3.61 -5.57
C CYS A 329 13.39 5.08 -5.18
N LEU A 330 13.53 6.00 -6.14
CA LEU A 330 13.59 7.43 -5.83
C LEU A 330 12.28 7.97 -5.24
N ILE A 331 11.14 7.35 -5.57
CA ILE A 331 9.83 7.79 -5.06
C ILE A 331 9.78 7.67 -3.52
N PRO A 332 10.02 6.50 -2.89
CA PRO A 332 10.09 6.38 -1.44
C PRO A 332 11.11 7.34 -0.80
N ILE A 333 12.31 7.44 -1.37
CA ILE A 333 13.36 8.35 -0.88
C ILE A 333 12.87 9.80 -0.84
N VAL A 334 12.26 10.28 -1.92
CA VAL A 334 11.73 11.65 -2.00
C VAL A 334 10.54 11.83 -1.07
N LEU A 335 9.60 10.87 -1.03
CA LEU A 335 8.44 10.95 -0.13
C LEU A 335 8.89 11.02 1.33
N HIS A 336 9.86 10.20 1.73
CA HIS A 336 10.43 10.20 3.07
C HIS A 336 11.17 11.50 3.37
N GLY A 337 12.09 11.92 2.50
CA GLY A 337 12.82 13.15 2.70
C GLY A 337 11.90 14.37 2.83
N VAL A 338 10.87 14.47 1.97
CA VAL A 338 9.88 15.57 2.04
C VAL A 338 9.01 15.46 3.30
N TRP A 339 8.72 14.24 3.77
CA TRP A 339 7.98 14.00 5.02
C TRP A 339 8.68 14.60 6.24
N ASP A 340 10.00 14.53 6.28
CA ASP A 340 10.84 15.00 7.38
C ASP A 340 11.29 16.46 7.23
N MET A 341 11.02 17.09 6.08
CA MET A 341 11.37 18.50 5.87
C MET A 341 10.68 19.43 6.87
N PRO A 342 11.31 20.56 7.24
CA PRO A 342 10.74 21.56 8.14
C PRO A 342 9.61 22.37 7.47
N ILE A 343 8.67 21.66 6.86
CA ILE A 343 7.47 22.19 6.22
C ILE A 343 6.26 21.84 7.07
N THR A 344 5.58 22.84 7.60
CA THR A 344 4.37 22.63 8.39
C THR A 344 3.15 23.10 7.64
N LEU A 345 2.21 22.18 7.40
CA LEU A 345 0.87 22.50 6.93
C LEU A 345 -0.15 22.21 8.03
N PRO A 346 -1.26 22.95 8.11
CA PRO A 346 -2.29 22.70 9.10
C PRO A 346 -2.76 21.24 9.06
N PHE A 347 -3.07 20.68 10.23
CA PHE A 347 -3.64 19.33 10.39
C PHE A 347 -2.80 18.21 9.75
N TYR A 348 -1.47 18.32 9.76
CA TYR A 348 -0.56 17.38 9.08
C TYR A 348 -0.82 17.24 7.58
N GLY A 349 -1.25 18.33 6.94
CA GLY A 349 -1.66 18.34 5.54
C GLY A 349 -0.58 17.83 4.60
N LEU A 350 0.72 18.13 4.86
CA LEU A 350 1.83 17.59 4.08
C LEU A 350 1.86 16.06 4.13
N GLN A 351 1.84 15.48 5.33
CA GLN A 351 1.91 14.04 5.53
C GLN A 351 0.69 13.31 4.93
N ILE A 352 -0.49 13.94 4.98
CA ILE A 352 -1.70 13.40 4.33
C ILE A 352 -1.53 13.39 2.81
N ILE A 353 -1.02 14.47 2.21
CA ILE A 353 -0.76 14.55 0.76
C ILE A 353 0.25 13.47 0.35
N LEU A 354 1.37 13.34 1.08
CA LEU A 354 2.39 12.33 0.81
C LEU A 354 1.85 10.90 0.96
N THR A 355 0.97 10.68 1.95
CA THR A 355 0.26 9.39 2.11
C THR A 355 -0.58 9.07 0.88
N ILE A 356 -1.37 10.04 0.38
CA ILE A 356 -2.19 9.86 -0.82
C ILE A 356 -1.30 9.53 -2.02
N LEU A 357 -0.18 10.24 -2.20
CA LEU A 357 0.75 9.98 -3.29
C LEU A 357 1.36 8.58 -3.21
N ALA A 358 1.80 8.14 -2.03
CA ALA A 358 2.31 6.77 -1.82
C ALA A 358 1.25 5.72 -2.18
N TRP A 359 0.00 5.90 -1.75
CA TRP A 359 -1.08 4.96 -2.04
C TRP A 359 -1.50 4.94 -3.51
N LEU A 360 -1.37 6.06 -4.24
CA LEU A 360 -1.57 6.06 -5.70
C LEU A 360 -0.56 5.16 -6.41
N VAL A 361 0.71 5.19 -5.98
CA VAL A 361 1.77 4.31 -6.50
C VAL A 361 1.52 2.85 -6.09
N ILE A 362 1.09 2.60 -4.86
CA ILE A 362 0.72 1.25 -4.39
C ILE A 362 -0.43 0.67 -5.23
N ILE A 363 -1.50 1.44 -5.46
CA ILE A 363 -2.64 1.00 -6.27
C ILE A 363 -2.20 0.69 -7.71
N TYR A 364 -1.30 1.50 -8.27
CA TYR A 364 -0.70 1.22 -9.57
C TYR A 364 -0.03 -0.15 -9.59
N TYR A 365 0.83 -0.47 -8.60
CA TYR A 365 1.50 -1.77 -8.51
C TYR A 365 0.54 -2.93 -8.20
N ILE A 366 -0.49 -2.71 -7.40
CA ILE A 366 -1.55 -3.71 -7.20
C ILE A 366 -2.18 -4.06 -8.55
N ASN A 367 -2.56 -3.06 -9.36
CA ASN A 367 -3.17 -3.31 -10.66
C ASN A 367 -2.21 -3.99 -11.65
N LEU A 368 -0.93 -3.64 -11.65
CA LEU A 368 0.09 -4.36 -12.44
C LEU A 368 0.25 -5.81 -11.97
N GLY A 369 0.23 -6.06 -10.66
CA GLY A 369 0.29 -7.41 -10.11
C GLY A 369 -0.95 -8.24 -10.46
N LEU A 370 -2.13 -7.63 -10.45
CA LEU A 370 -3.37 -8.27 -10.87
C LEU A 370 -3.38 -8.57 -12.37
N LYS A 371 -2.87 -7.66 -13.21
CA LYS A 371 -2.65 -7.90 -14.64
C LYS A 371 -1.70 -9.07 -14.88
N GLN A 372 -0.64 -9.19 -14.08
CA GLN A 372 0.33 -10.29 -14.17
C GLN A 372 -0.34 -11.67 -14.07
N ILE A 373 -1.51 -11.79 -13.40
CA ILE A 373 -2.28 -13.03 -13.33
C ILE A 373 -2.76 -13.44 -14.73
N ASP A 374 -3.36 -12.52 -15.48
CA ASP A 374 -3.87 -12.82 -16.82
C ASP A 374 -2.74 -13.18 -17.78
N ASP A 375 -1.59 -12.53 -17.61
CA ASP A 375 -0.40 -12.85 -18.40
C ASP A 375 0.15 -14.23 -18.03
N ALA A 376 0.19 -14.57 -16.73
CA ALA A 376 0.61 -15.90 -16.26
C ALA A 376 -0.31 -17.01 -16.76
N LYS A 377 -1.64 -16.78 -16.78
CA LYS A 377 -2.61 -17.75 -17.36
C LYS A 377 -2.31 -18.06 -18.84
N LYS A 378 -1.93 -17.05 -19.61
CA LYS A 378 -1.57 -17.24 -21.04
C LYS A 378 -0.28 -18.07 -21.20
N PHE A 379 0.66 -17.99 -20.23
CA PHE A 379 1.87 -18.80 -20.24
C PHE A 379 1.60 -20.28 -19.90
N GLU A 380 0.70 -20.54 -18.93
CA GLU A 380 0.32 -21.92 -18.55
C GLU A 380 -0.54 -22.64 -19.63
N SER A 381 -1.20 -21.88 -20.53
CA SER A 381 -2.05 -22.42 -21.59
C SER A 381 -1.30 -22.76 -22.87
N LYS A 382 -0.01 -22.42 -22.96
CA LYS A 382 0.90 -22.75 -24.07
C LYS A 382 1.80 -23.93 -23.72
#